data_b0881538491c965ef7927ca4debe93cc
#
_entry.id   b0881538491c965ef7927ca4debe93cc
#
_cell.length_a   1.000
_cell.length_b   1.000
_cell.length_c   1.000
_cell.angle_alpha   90.00
_cell.angle_beta   90.00
_cell.angle_gamma   90.00
#
_symmetry.space_group_name_H-M   'P 1'
#
loop_
_entity.id
_entity.type
_entity.pdbx_description
1 polymer ?
#
loop_
_entity_poly.entity_id
_entity_poly.type
_entity_poly.pdbx_seq_one_letter_code
_entity_poly.pdbx_strand_id
1 'polypeptide(L)'
;MTSLDARGAATGTGDRSRPRAALPALCVTQITSWGIVYYAFPVLNARITADTGWSTTATTAAFSGALLVSALTGIPVGRILDRRGPRAVMTTGSLIGVVAVLAIAYAPDLASFTAAWLLAGVAMAATFYHPAFAALTRWWGEQRVRALTIVTLAGGLASTAFAPLTALLAEHLSWRTTYAVLAVLLAVITIPAHATALRAPWPPAPPQPARLPHGSGSVARSRPFLLLAAALTLNGFAMYAVVIALVPLLTERGADPTTAAWALGLGGAGQTLGRTLYTSLARRTAVTTRTVALLALGGGTTALLGTVPGPVPLLVVLAIAAGMVRGNLTLLQATAVTDRWGTTHYGRLSGLLAAPVTVAGAVAPFAGAALTGPLGGHAQLFTLLAIVSACASLLAVGSRPG
;
A
#
# COMPACT_ATOMS: atom_id res chain seq x y z
N MET A 1 -32.00 -37.67 -45.66
CA MET A 1 -31.31 -38.59 -44.76
C MET A 1 -29.83 -38.21 -44.84
N THR A 2 -29.15 -37.64 -43.93
CA THR A 2 -29.32 -37.42 -42.47
C THR A 2 -28.41 -36.30 -42.06
N SER A 3 -28.95 -35.21 -41.54
CA SER A 3 -28.22 -34.13 -40.89
C SER A 3 -28.38 -34.27 -39.37
N LEU A 4 -27.51 -34.99 -38.73
CA LEU A 4 -27.41 -35.08 -37.27
C LEU A 4 -25.98 -35.52 -36.96
N ASP A 5 -25.20 -34.64 -36.39
CA ASP A 5 -24.08 -34.85 -35.47
C ASP A 5 -23.00 -33.76 -35.59
N ALA A 6 -23.40 -32.52 -35.27
CA ALA A 6 -22.46 -31.44 -35.00
C ALA A 6 -22.86 -30.65 -33.74
N ARG A 7 -23.38 -31.34 -32.72
CA ARG A 7 -23.68 -30.76 -31.38
C ARG A 7 -23.03 -31.62 -30.29
N GLY A 8 -21.72 -31.59 -30.20
CA GLY A 8 -21.04 -32.42 -29.20
C GLY A 8 -19.62 -32.01 -28.85
N ALA A 9 -19.22 -30.75 -29.10
CA ALA A 9 -17.84 -30.34 -28.79
C ALA A 9 -17.72 -28.93 -28.19
N ALA A 10 -18.68 -28.55 -27.34
CA ALA A 10 -18.62 -27.22 -26.69
C ALA A 10 -19.04 -27.26 -25.21
N THR A 11 -18.60 -28.27 -24.46
CA THR A 11 -18.75 -28.29 -22.99
C THR A 11 -17.56 -28.96 -22.35
N GLY A 12 -16.43 -28.27 -22.37
CA GLY A 12 -15.17 -28.77 -21.78
C GLY A 12 -14.19 -27.65 -21.44
N THR A 13 -14.66 -26.43 -21.18
CA THR A 13 -13.83 -25.47 -20.44
C THR A 13 -13.84 -25.89 -18.98
N GLY A 14 -12.97 -26.87 -18.68
CA GLY A 14 -12.81 -27.44 -17.37
C GLY A 14 -12.76 -26.35 -16.33
N ASP A 15 -13.55 -26.50 -15.32
CA ASP A 15 -13.44 -25.87 -14.00
C ASP A 15 -12.00 -26.14 -13.51
N ARG A 16 -11.06 -25.30 -13.97
CA ARG A 16 -9.69 -25.29 -13.46
C ARG A 16 -9.83 -24.95 -12.00
N SER A 17 -9.83 -25.95 -11.15
CA SER A 17 -10.03 -25.86 -9.72
C SER A 17 -9.13 -24.75 -9.18
N ARG A 18 -9.76 -23.65 -8.78
CA ARG A 18 -9.08 -22.49 -8.19
C ARG A 18 -8.28 -23.00 -7.00
N PRO A 19 -7.03 -22.52 -6.81
CA PRO A 19 -6.23 -23.00 -5.68
C PRO A 19 -6.87 -22.47 -4.38
N ARG A 20 -7.69 -23.32 -3.75
CA ARG A 20 -8.50 -22.94 -2.56
C ARG A 20 -7.65 -22.38 -1.43
N ALA A 21 -6.41 -22.87 -1.27
CA ALA A 21 -5.48 -22.41 -0.24
C ALA A 21 -4.80 -21.06 -0.57
N ALA A 22 -4.73 -20.66 -1.85
CA ALA A 22 -3.94 -19.50 -2.24
C ALA A 22 -4.54 -18.17 -1.72
N LEU A 23 -5.84 -17.97 -1.79
CA LEU A 23 -6.46 -16.73 -1.34
C LEU A 23 -6.32 -16.51 0.19
N PRO A 24 -6.66 -17.48 1.06
CA PRO A 24 -6.40 -17.34 2.51
C PRO A 24 -4.92 -17.13 2.83
N ALA A 25 -4.01 -17.89 2.18
CA ALA A 25 -2.58 -17.74 2.39
C ALA A 25 -2.10 -16.34 2.00
N LEU A 26 -2.54 -15.82 0.85
CA LEU A 26 -2.23 -14.44 0.43
C LEU A 26 -2.81 -13.40 1.39
N CYS A 27 -4.00 -13.60 1.94
CA CYS A 27 -4.55 -12.71 2.97
C CYS A 27 -3.64 -12.64 4.20
N VAL A 28 -3.27 -13.79 4.74
CA VAL A 28 -2.40 -13.88 5.95
C VAL A 28 -1.01 -13.29 5.65
N THR A 29 -0.42 -13.65 4.51
CA THR A 29 0.92 -13.16 4.17
C THR A 29 0.95 -11.67 3.84
N GLN A 30 -0.13 -11.09 3.28
CA GLN A 30 -0.22 -9.63 3.11
C GLN A 30 -0.31 -8.92 4.46
N ILE A 31 -1.14 -9.40 5.41
CA ILE A 31 -1.21 -8.83 6.76
C ILE A 31 0.18 -8.86 7.40
N THR A 32 0.86 -10.01 7.36
CA THR A 32 2.16 -10.21 8.01
C THR A 32 3.26 -9.38 7.34
N SER A 33 3.37 -9.42 6.01
CA SER A 33 4.43 -8.72 5.29
C SER A 33 4.30 -7.19 5.41
N TRP A 34 3.11 -6.63 5.20
CA TRP A 34 2.87 -5.20 5.42
C TRP A 34 3.06 -4.81 6.88
N GLY A 35 2.57 -5.65 7.81
CA GLY A 35 2.69 -5.41 9.24
C GLY A 35 4.13 -5.27 9.69
N ILE A 36 4.98 -6.22 9.31
CA ILE A 36 6.36 -6.29 9.78
C ILE A 36 7.28 -5.37 8.96
N VAL A 37 7.21 -5.44 7.63
CA VAL A 37 8.20 -4.75 6.79
C VAL A 37 7.83 -3.28 6.54
N TYR A 38 6.57 -2.88 6.81
CA TYR A 38 6.14 -1.49 6.66
C TYR A 38 5.70 -0.85 7.99
N TYR A 39 4.69 -1.44 8.66
CA TYR A 39 4.05 -0.79 9.81
C TYR A 39 4.81 -0.90 11.13
N ALA A 40 5.76 -1.82 11.29
CA ALA A 40 6.63 -1.86 12.47
C ALA A 40 7.59 -0.65 12.53
N PHE A 41 8.03 -0.13 11.37
CA PHE A 41 8.98 0.99 11.32
C PHE A 41 8.48 2.25 12.03
N PRO A 42 7.30 2.83 11.72
CA PRO A 42 6.83 4.05 12.38
C PRO A 42 6.64 3.88 13.89
N VAL A 43 6.38 2.67 14.37
CA VAL A 43 6.25 2.36 15.80
C VAL A 43 7.61 2.32 16.50
N LEU A 44 8.62 1.72 15.84
CA LEU A 44 9.95 1.52 16.43
C LEU A 44 10.90 2.69 16.22
N ASN A 45 10.64 3.58 15.25
CA ASN A 45 11.61 4.57 14.82
C ASN A 45 12.10 5.50 15.95
N ALA A 46 11.21 5.91 16.87
CA ALA A 46 11.58 6.72 18.02
C ALA A 46 12.57 6.00 18.96
N ARG A 47 12.39 4.68 19.14
CA ARG A 47 13.30 3.85 19.96
C ARG A 47 14.63 3.62 19.25
N ILE A 48 14.60 3.45 17.92
CA ILE A 48 15.81 3.32 17.10
C ILE A 48 16.67 4.59 17.24
N THR A 49 16.07 5.76 17.03
CA THR A 49 16.77 7.03 17.10
C THR A 49 17.29 7.33 18.50
N ALA A 50 16.53 7.00 19.55
CA ALA A 50 16.96 7.18 20.94
C ALA A 50 18.14 6.26 21.32
N ASP A 51 18.15 5.02 20.86
CA ASP A 51 19.19 4.04 21.18
C ASP A 51 20.49 4.28 20.38
N THR A 52 20.36 4.65 19.11
CA THR A 52 21.50 4.74 18.18
C THR A 52 22.09 6.16 18.04
N GLY A 53 21.33 7.17 18.40
CA GLY A 53 21.66 8.57 18.13
C GLY A 53 21.49 8.99 16.65
N TRP A 54 21.00 8.10 15.78
CA TRP A 54 20.75 8.46 14.37
C TRP A 54 19.57 9.41 14.26
N SER A 55 19.65 10.38 13.34
CA SER A 55 18.54 11.31 13.16
C SER A 55 17.31 10.60 12.57
N THR A 56 16.11 11.06 12.96
CA THR A 56 14.84 10.60 12.39
C THR A 56 14.81 10.76 10.87
N THR A 57 15.40 11.83 10.34
CA THR A 57 15.52 12.05 8.89
C THR A 57 16.36 10.97 8.22
N ALA A 58 17.48 10.55 8.83
CA ALA A 58 18.35 9.51 8.26
C ALA A 58 17.69 8.12 8.28
N THR A 59 17.04 7.76 9.38
CA THR A 59 16.33 6.47 9.48
C THR A 59 15.12 6.40 8.53
N THR A 60 14.37 7.49 8.38
CA THR A 60 13.28 7.56 7.41
C THR A 60 13.77 7.65 5.97
N ALA A 61 14.97 8.19 5.72
CA ALA A 61 15.60 8.13 4.39
C ALA A 61 15.92 6.70 3.97
N ALA A 62 16.45 5.86 4.89
CA ALA A 62 16.70 4.45 4.65
C ALA A 62 15.39 3.71 4.30
N PHE A 63 14.32 3.94 5.06
CA PHE A 63 12.99 3.39 4.80
C PHE A 63 12.40 3.86 3.46
N SER A 64 12.51 5.15 3.13
CA SER A 64 12.09 5.70 1.83
C SER A 64 12.90 5.11 0.68
N GLY A 65 14.19 4.88 0.89
CA GLY A 65 15.04 4.16 -0.05
C GLY A 65 14.53 2.76 -0.34
N ALA A 66 14.07 2.03 0.68
CA ALA A 66 13.43 0.72 0.49
C ALA A 66 12.20 0.80 -0.41
N LEU A 67 11.34 1.80 -0.20
CA LEU A 67 10.14 1.98 -1.03
C LEU A 67 10.48 2.32 -2.48
N LEU A 68 11.52 3.13 -2.72
CA LEU A 68 12.02 3.42 -4.07
C LEU A 68 12.60 2.16 -4.74
N VAL A 69 13.41 1.39 -4.01
CA VAL A 69 13.93 0.11 -4.50
C VAL A 69 12.78 -0.84 -4.81
N SER A 70 11.76 -0.91 -3.97
CA SER A 70 10.56 -1.73 -4.23
C SER A 70 9.87 -1.33 -5.53
N ALA A 71 9.72 -0.04 -5.79
CA ALA A 71 9.13 0.46 -7.03
C ALA A 71 9.95 0.08 -8.27
N LEU A 72 11.27 0.27 -8.21
CA LEU A 72 12.20 -0.03 -9.31
C LEU A 72 12.32 -1.53 -9.58
N THR A 73 12.48 -2.32 -8.52
CA THR A 73 12.63 -3.78 -8.62
C THR A 73 11.32 -4.48 -8.92
N GLY A 74 10.17 -3.82 -8.74
CA GLY A 74 8.85 -4.34 -9.14
C GLY A 74 8.77 -4.72 -10.63
N ILE A 75 9.49 -4.01 -11.52
CA ILE A 75 9.53 -4.30 -12.96
C ILE A 75 10.23 -5.66 -13.25
N PRO A 76 11.48 -5.89 -12.85
CA PRO A 76 12.13 -7.19 -13.08
C PRO A 76 11.46 -8.32 -12.30
N VAL A 77 10.98 -8.09 -11.07
CA VAL A 77 10.21 -9.05 -10.29
C VAL A 77 8.94 -9.46 -11.05
N GLY A 78 8.21 -8.53 -11.66
CA GLY A 78 7.04 -8.82 -12.47
C GLY A 78 7.37 -9.71 -13.68
N ARG A 79 8.49 -9.46 -14.37
CA ARG A 79 8.94 -10.31 -15.49
C ARG A 79 9.29 -11.73 -15.06
N ILE A 80 9.93 -11.87 -13.90
CA ILE A 80 10.26 -13.20 -13.32
C ILE A 80 8.97 -13.91 -12.90
N LEU A 81 8.03 -13.19 -12.30
CA LEU A 81 6.72 -13.66 -11.90
C LEU A 81 5.93 -14.20 -13.10
N ASP A 82 5.94 -13.46 -14.21
CA ASP A 82 5.27 -13.88 -15.44
C ASP A 82 5.78 -15.23 -15.99
N ARG A 83 7.07 -15.50 -15.84
CA ARG A 83 7.74 -16.71 -16.32
C ARG A 83 7.67 -17.87 -15.31
N ARG A 84 7.94 -17.59 -14.02
CA ARG A 84 8.13 -18.63 -12.98
C ARG A 84 6.94 -18.80 -12.04
N GLY A 85 5.95 -17.92 -12.14
CA GLY A 85 4.79 -17.92 -11.24
C GLY A 85 5.06 -17.36 -9.85
N PRO A 86 4.01 -17.21 -9.05
CA PRO A 86 4.08 -16.50 -7.76
C PRO A 86 4.81 -17.30 -6.68
N ARG A 87 4.79 -18.64 -6.72
CA ARG A 87 5.41 -19.49 -5.71
C ARG A 87 6.91 -19.18 -5.54
N ALA A 88 7.67 -19.27 -6.63
CA ALA A 88 9.12 -19.03 -6.58
C ALA A 88 9.44 -17.60 -6.15
N VAL A 89 8.76 -16.60 -6.75
CA VAL A 89 8.98 -15.18 -6.48
C VAL A 89 8.65 -14.83 -5.04
N MET A 90 7.46 -15.20 -4.56
CA MET A 90 7.01 -14.82 -3.22
C MET A 90 7.74 -15.60 -2.12
N THR A 91 8.10 -16.87 -2.34
CA THR A 91 8.91 -17.63 -1.38
C THR A 91 10.31 -17.04 -1.26
N THR A 92 10.99 -16.75 -2.39
CA THR A 92 12.31 -16.10 -2.38
C THR A 92 12.22 -14.70 -1.76
N GLY A 93 11.17 -13.94 -2.09
CA GLY A 93 10.91 -12.64 -1.48
C GLY A 93 10.73 -12.71 0.04
N SER A 94 10.06 -13.76 0.55
CA SER A 94 9.95 -13.98 2.00
C SER A 94 11.30 -14.29 2.64
N LEU A 95 12.13 -15.12 2.02
CA LEU A 95 13.49 -15.41 2.52
C LEU A 95 14.34 -14.14 2.57
N ILE A 96 14.31 -13.34 1.49
CA ILE A 96 15.00 -12.04 1.45
C ILE A 96 14.45 -11.11 2.53
N GLY A 97 13.13 -11.10 2.75
CA GLY A 97 12.49 -10.27 3.78
C GLY A 97 12.94 -10.63 5.19
N VAL A 98 13.02 -11.92 5.50
CA VAL A 98 13.54 -12.39 6.80
C VAL A 98 14.99 -11.95 7.00
N VAL A 99 15.85 -12.17 6.00
CA VAL A 99 17.26 -11.74 6.05
C VAL A 99 17.36 -10.23 6.21
N ALA A 100 16.55 -9.45 5.48
CA ALA A 100 16.55 -8.00 5.57
C ALA A 100 16.10 -7.50 6.95
N VAL A 101 15.02 -8.08 7.53
CA VAL A 101 14.54 -7.68 8.86
C VAL A 101 15.55 -8.06 9.95
N LEU A 102 16.20 -9.20 9.85
CA LEU A 102 17.30 -9.56 10.74
C LEU A 102 18.50 -8.62 10.57
N ALA A 103 18.87 -8.27 9.33
CA ALA A 103 19.94 -7.31 9.06
C ALA A 103 19.61 -5.92 9.62
N ILE A 104 18.36 -5.46 9.57
CA ILE A 104 17.89 -4.24 10.24
C ILE A 104 18.09 -4.36 11.75
N ALA A 105 17.65 -5.49 12.35
CA ALA A 105 17.76 -5.73 13.79
C ALA A 105 19.21 -5.66 14.31
N TYR A 106 20.15 -6.18 13.54
CA TYR A 106 21.55 -6.31 13.95
C TYR A 106 22.49 -5.31 13.29
N ALA A 107 21.96 -4.28 12.63
CA ALA A 107 22.77 -3.23 12.00
C ALA A 107 23.63 -2.49 13.03
N PRO A 108 24.97 -2.49 12.89
CA PRO A 108 25.87 -1.81 13.82
C PRO A 108 25.94 -0.30 13.57
N ASP A 109 25.68 0.14 12.35
CA ASP A 109 25.78 1.53 11.90
C ASP A 109 24.68 1.88 10.89
N LEU A 110 24.56 3.18 10.60
CA LEU A 110 23.53 3.70 9.70
C LEU A 110 23.70 3.21 8.26
N ALA A 111 24.93 2.93 7.79
CA ALA A 111 25.16 2.47 6.43
C ALA A 111 24.63 1.04 6.24
N SER A 112 24.95 0.14 7.19
CA SER A 112 24.41 -1.23 7.20
C SER A 112 22.89 -1.26 7.42
N PHE A 113 22.35 -0.39 8.27
CA PHE A 113 20.92 -0.21 8.45
C PHE A 113 20.24 0.22 7.13
N THR A 114 20.85 1.16 6.42
CA THR A 114 20.34 1.61 5.11
C THR A 114 20.41 0.48 4.08
N ALA A 115 21.54 -0.24 4.00
CA ALA A 115 21.68 -1.39 3.09
C ALA A 115 20.62 -2.49 3.38
N ALA A 116 20.36 -2.77 4.66
CA ALA A 116 19.32 -3.70 5.07
C ALA A 116 17.91 -3.25 4.65
N TRP A 117 17.60 -1.95 4.75
CA TRP A 117 16.35 -1.40 4.24
C TRP A 117 16.26 -1.48 2.72
N LEU A 118 17.32 -1.18 1.97
CA LEU A 118 17.30 -1.36 0.51
C LEU A 118 17.04 -2.83 0.12
N LEU A 119 17.60 -3.79 0.86
CA LEU A 119 17.28 -5.21 0.69
C LEU A 119 15.82 -5.52 1.03
N ALA A 120 15.27 -4.92 2.10
CA ALA A 120 13.84 -5.01 2.42
C ALA A 120 12.97 -4.51 1.27
N GLY A 121 13.40 -3.47 0.54
CA GLY A 121 12.72 -2.98 -0.66
C GLY A 121 12.59 -4.04 -1.76
N VAL A 122 13.61 -4.85 -1.99
CA VAL A 122 13.53 -6.00 -2.92
C VAL A 122 12.51 -7.03 -2.43
N ALA A 123 12.50 -7.33 -1.13
CA ALA A 123 11.51 -8.22 -0.52
C ALA A 123 10.08 -7.67 -0.67
N MET A 124 9.88 -6.37 -0.44
CA MET A 124 8.58 -5.70 -0.63
C MET A 124 8.06 -5.88 -2.07
N ALA A 125 8.92 -5.67 -3.08
CA ALA A 125 8.55 -5.86 -4.49
C ALA A 125 8.08 -7.29 -4.78
N ALA A 126 8.68 -8.28 -4.11
CA ALA A 126 8.41 -9.69 -4.34
C ALA A 126 7.27 -10.27 -3.47
N THR A 127 6.82 -9.57 -2.40
CA THR A 127 5.85 -10.13 -1.44
C THR A 127 4.60 -9.29 -1.24
N PHE A 128 4.61 -7.99 -1.58
CA PHE A 128 3.46 -7.11 -1.38
C PHE A 128 2.36 -7.33 -2.44
N TYR A 129 1.49 -6.37 -2.63
CA TYR A 129 0.29 -6.53 -3.46
C TYR A 129 0.57 -6.93 -4.91
N HIS A 130 1.64 -6.44 -5.55
CA HIS A 130 1.86 -6.68 -6.98
C HIS A 130 1.90 -8.17 -7.37
N PRO A 131 2.75 -9.02 -6.76
CA PRO A 131 2.75 -10.45 -7.08
C PRO A 131 1.47 -11.17 -6.63
N ALA A 132 0.88 -10.77 -5.50
CA ALA A 132 -0.38 -11.33 -5.03
C ALA A 132 -1.53 -11.04 -6.02
N PHE A 133 -1.62 -9.81 -6.52
CA PHE A 133 -2.63 -9.39 -7.49
C PHE A 133 -2.47 -10.10 -8.84
N ALA A 134 -1.24 -10.26 -9.31
CA ALA A 134 -0.97 -11.01 -10.53
C ALA A 134 -1.40 -12.47 -10.39
N ALA A 135 -1.09 -13.10 -9.26
CA ALA A 135 -1.51 -14.47 -8.96
C ALA A 135 -3.04 -14.63 -8.94
N LEU A 136 -3.72 -13.76 -8.19
CA LEU A 136 -5.18 -13.79 -8.08
C LEU A 136 -5.84 -13.50 -9.43
N THR A 137 -5.31 -12.54 -10.19
CA THR A 137 -5.86 -12.19 -11.51
C THR A 137 -5.81 -13.37 -12.46
N ARG A 138 -4.70 -14.14 -12.49
CA ARG A 138 -4.56 -15.29 -13.40
C ARG A 138 -5.35 -16.52 -12.95
N TRP A 139 -5.41 -16.79 -11.64
CA TRP A 139 -6.11 -17.97 -11.13
C TRP A 139 -7.62 -17.79 -11.01
N TRP A 140 -8.10 -16.57 -10.72
CA TRP A 140 -9.53 -16.28 -10.50
C TRP A 140 -10.29 -15.81 -11.75
N GLY A 141 -9.60 -15.43 -12.84
CA GLY A 141 -10.23 -15.04 -14.10
C GLY A 141 -11.35 -14.00 -13.92
N GLU A 142 -12.59 -14.34 -14.24
CA GLU A 142 -13.74 -13.42 -14.10
C GLU A 142 -14.03 -13.02 -12.66
N GLN A 143 -13.74 -13.88 -11.68
CA GLN A 143 -13.94 -13.56 -10.26
C GLN A 143 -12.75 -12.86 -9.61
N ARG A 144 -11.75 -12.43 -10.40
CA ARG A 144 -10.56 -11.72 -9.89
C ARG A 144 -10.89 -10.51 -9.02
N VAL A 145 -11.92 -9.73 -9.38
CA VAL A 145 -12.30 -8.52 -8.62
C VAL A 145 -12.64 -8.88 -7.17
N ARG A 146 -13.43 -9.93 -6.96
CA ARG A 146 -13.78 -10.40 -5.61
C ARG A 146 -12.54 -10.85 -4.83
N ALA A 147 -11.64 -11.61 -5.46
CA ALA A 147 -10.42 -12.09 -4.81
C ALA A 147 -9.47 -10.91 -4.46
N LEU A 148 -9.30 -9.95 -5.36
CA LEU A 148 -8.52 -8.73 -5.12
C LEU A 148 -9.12 -7.89 -3.99
N THR A 149 -10.44 -7.76 -3.92
CA THR A 149 -11.12 -7.06 -2.82
C THR A 149 -10.83 -7.75 -1.49
N ILE A 150 -10.97 -9.07 -1.40
CA ILE A 150 -10.72 -9.82 -0.17
C ILE A 150 -9.28 -9.63 0.32
N VAL A 151 -8.29 -9.79 -0.56
CA VAL A 151 -6.88 -9.65 -0.16
C VAL A 151 -6.52 -8.21 0.20
N THR A 152 -7.13 -7.21 -0.43
CA THR A 152 -6.91 -5.80 -0.06
C THR A 152 -7.58 -5.42 1.25
N LEU A 153 -8.77 -5.97 1.55
CA LEU A 153 -9.41 -5.81 2.86
C LEU A 153 -8.55 -6.45 3.96
N ALA A 154 -8.06 -7.67 3.74
CA ALA A 154 -7.17 -8.35 4.67
C ALA A 154 -5.88 -7.53 4.92
N GLY A 155 -5.18 -7.13 3.85
CA GLY A 155 -3.96 -6.32 3.98
C GLY A 155 -4.20 -4.94 4.61
N GLY A 156 -5.43 -4.41 4.52
CA GLY A 156 -5.83 -3.20 5.24
C GLY A 156 -5.78 -3.35 6.77
N LEU A 157 -5.86 -4.58 7.28
CA LEU A 157 -5.75 -4.90 8.71
C LEU A 157 -4.30 -5.09 9.18
N ALA A 158 -3.31 -4.92 8.31
CA ALA A 158 -1.90 -5.11 8.68
C ALA A 158 -1.47 -4.19 9.82
N SER A 159 -1.76 -2.90 9.75
CA SER A 159 -1.46 -1.96 10.85
C SER A 159 -2.31 -2.25 12.09
N THR A 160 -3.56 -2.70 11.92
CA THR A 160 -4.45 -3.04 13.04
C THR A 160 -3.89 -4.19 13.89
N ALA A 161 -3.28 -5.18 13.24
CA ALA A 161 -2.68 -6.31 13.94
C ALA A 161 -1.26 -6.01 14.43
N PHE A 162 -0.42 -5.43 13.57
CA PHE A 162 1.02 -5.38 13.83
C PHE A 162 1.51 -4.10 14.50
N ALA A 163 0.82 -2.95 14.39
CA ALA A 163 1.26 -1.76 15.11
C ALA A 163 1.11 -1.93 16.64
N PRO A 164 -0.04 -2.38 17.18
CA PRO A 164 -0.15 -2.69 18.59
C PRO A 164 0.76 -3.84 19.04
N LEU A 165 0.87 -4.92 18.24
CA LEU A 165 1.77 -6.04 18.56
C LEU A 165 3.23 -5.56 18.66
N THR A 166 3.68 -4.73 17.73
CA THR A 166 5.03 -4.17 17.73
C THR A 166 5.27 -3.29 18.96
N ALA A 167 4.31 -2.44 19.31
CA ALA A 167 4.39 -1.60 20.50
C ALA A 167 4.47 -2.44 21.78
N LEU A 168 3.60 -3.44 21.92
CA LEU A 168 3.57 -4.35 23.05
C LEU A 168 4.91 -5.11 23.20
N LEU A 169 5.46 -5.65 22.12
CA LEU A 169 6.77 -6.29 22.16
C LEU A 169 7.86 -5.30 22.60
N ALA A 170 7.80 -4.08 22.08
CA ALA A 170 8.78 -3.04 22.37
C ALA A 170 8.67 -2.46 23.80
N GLU A 171 7.58 -2.69 24.54
CA GLU A 171 7.50 -2.37 25.98
C GLU A 171 8.46 -3.22 26.81
N HIS A 172 8.66 -4.48 26.42
CA HIS A 172 9.43 -5.45 27.18
C HIS A 172 10.77 -5.81 26.54
N LEU A 173 10.95 -5.50 25.25
CA LEU A 173 12.10 -5.88 24.47
C LEU A 173 12.78 -4.64 23.86
N SER A 174 14.09 -4.75 23.59
CA SER A 174 14.78 -3.76 22.77
C SER A 174 14.18 -3.74 21.35
N TRP A 175 14.33 -2.63 20.63
CA TRP A 175 13.88 -2.56 19.23
C TRP A 175 14.56 -3.62 18.33
N ARG A 176 15.82 -3.98 18.64
CA ARG A 176 16.57 -5.02 17.96
C ARG A 176 15.93 -6.39 18.16
N THR A 177 15.65 -6.75 19.41
CA THR A 177 14.99 -8.01 19.76
C THR A 177 13.57 -8.04 19.21
N THR A 178 12.86 -6.92 19.24
CA THR A 178 11.52 -6.80 18.64
C THR A 178 11.54 -7.12 17.14
N TYR A 179 12.47 -6.53 16.36
CA TYR A 179 12.62 -6.88 14.96
C TYR A 179 13.04 -8.34 14.74
N ALA A 180 13.88 -8.91 15.61
CA ALA A 180 14.27 -10.32 15.51
C ALA A 180 13.06 -11.26 15.73
N VAL A 181 12.21 -10.98 16.72
CA VAL A 181 10.92 -11.70 16.93
C VAL A 181 10.00 -11.55 15.73
N LEU A 182 9.86 -10.34 15.20
CA LEU A 182 9.05 -10.10 14.00
C LEU A 182 9.61 -10.83 12.76
N ALA A 183 10.95 -10.95 12.64
CA ALA A 183 11.56 -11.73 11.57
C ALA A 183 11.25 -13.23 11.68
N VAL A 184 11.21 -13.78 12.90
CA VAL A 184 10.78 -15.17 13.13
C VAL A 184 9.31 -15.35 12.75
N LEU A 185 8.43 -14.44 13.14
CA LEU A 185 7.02 -14.47 12.74
C LEU A 185 6.88 -14.38 11.20
N LEU A 186 7.65 -13.49 10.56
CA LEU A 186 7.67 -13.38 9.10
C LEU A 186 8.08 -14.70 8.46
N ALA A 187 9.14 -15.33 8.96
CA ALA A 187 9.66 -16.60 8.46
C ALA A 187 8.62 -17.73 8.58
N VAL A 188 8.11 -17.94 9.80
CA VAL A 188 7.21 -19.06 10.12
C VAL A 188 5.86 -18.93 9.39
N ILE A 189 5.39 -17.73 9.12
CA ILE A 189 4.10 -17.52 8.47
C ILE A 189 4.29 -17.47 6.95
N THR A 190 5.19 -16.61 6.44
CA THR A 190 5.17 -16.30 4.99
C THR A 190 5.90 -17.34 4.14
N ILE A 191 7.00 -17.90 4.62
CA ILE A 191 7.77 -18.90 3.86
C ILE A 191 6.93 -20.15 3.58
N PRO A 192 6.37 -20.86 4.60
CA PRO A 192 5.57 -22.06 4.35
C PRO A 192 4.29 -21.74 3.59
N ALA A 193 3.62 -20.60 3.87
CA ALA A 193 2.41 -20.21 3.17
C ALA A 193 2.67 -20.01 1.67
N HIS A 194 3.70 -19.28 1.28
CA HIS A 194 4.05 -19.08 -0.13
C HIS A 194 4.57 -20.38 -0.78
N ALA A 195 5.39 -21.16 -0.07
CA ALA A 195 5.95 -22.39 -0.60
C ALA A 195 4.92 -23.51 -0.83
N THR A 196 3.86 -23.57 0.00
CA THR A 196 2.87 -24.66 -0.04
C THR A 196 1.55 -24.28 -0.70
N ALA A 197 1.01 -23.10 -0.41
CA ALA A 197 -0.31 -22.71 -0.91
C ALA A 197 -0.29 -22.18 -2.36
N LEU A 198 0.88 -21.76 -2.87
CA LEU A 198 1.03 -21.21 -4.23
C LEU A 198 1.55 -22.25 -5.23
N ARG A 199 1.29 -23.55 -5.00
CA ARG A 199 1.76 -24.67 -5.86
C ARG A 199 0.94 -24.89 -7.11
N ALA A 200 -0.22 -24.24 -7.25
CA ALA A 200 -1.08 -24.42 -8.41
C ALA A 200 -0.34 -24.12 -9.72
N PRO A 201 -0.65 -24.84 -10.81
CA PRO A 201 -0.08 -24.59 -12.12
C PRO A 201 -0.22 -23.12 -12.50
N TRP A 202 0.87 -22.55 -13.05
CA TRP A 202 0.87 -21.14 -13.49
C TRP A 202 0.34 -21.05 -14.92
N PRO A 203 -0.81 -20.44 -15.15
CA PRO A 203 -1.36 -20.30 -16.49
C PRO A 203 -0.44 -19.47 -17.38
N PRO A 204 -0.31 -19.78 -18.69
CA PRO A 204 0.42 -18.93 -19.62
C PRO A 204 -0.13 -17.50 -19.62
N ALA A 205 0.73 -16.53 -19.94
CA ALA A 205 0.27 -15.15 -20.09
C ALA A 205 -0.80 -15.06 -21.19
N PRO A 206 -1.88 -14.29 -20.97
CA PRO A 206 -2.81 -14.01 -22.06
C PRO A 206 -2.05 -13.41 -23.24
N PRO A 207 -2.44 -13.72 -24.49
CA PRO A 207 -1.85 -13.10 -25.67
C PRO A 207 -1.92 -11.56 -25.49
N GLN A 208 -0.78 -10.89 -25.57
CA GLN A 208 -0.78 -9.43 -25.61
C GLN A 208 -1.43 -8.98 -26.90
N PRO A 209 -2.43 -8.08 -26.88
CA PRO A 209 -2.97 -7.53 -28.11
C PRO A 209 -1.81 -6.86 -28.88
N ALA A 210 -1.61 -7.34 -30.12
CA ALA A 210 -0.62 -6.78 -31.02
C ALA A 210 -0.94 -5.30 -31.25
N ARG A 211 -0.02 -4.43 -30.85
CA ARG A 211 -0.05 -2.97 -31.01
C ARG A 211 -1.27 -2.27 -30.36
N LEU A 212 -0.97 -1.39 -29.41
CA LEU A 212 -1.94 -0.47 -28.82
C LEU A 212 -2.52 0.45 -29.91
N PRO A 213 -3.85 0.61 -29.99
CA PRO A 213 -4.46 1.57 -30.92
C PRO A 213 -3.92 2.99 -30.70
N HIS A 214 -3.79 3.76 -31.78
CA HIS A 214 -3.14 5.08 -31.83
C HIS A 214 -3.77 6.20 -30.96
N GLY A 215 -4.83 5.96 -30.21
CA GLY A 215 -5.57 6.95 -29.42
C GLY A 215 -5.11 7.22 -27.98
N SER A 216 -4.30 6.33 -27.36
CA SER A 216 -3.94 6.45 -25.95
C SER A 216 -2.98 7.62 -25.63
N GLY A 217 -2.24 8.11 -26.61
CA GLY A 217 -1.31 9.22 -26.45
C GLY A 217 -2.00 10.58 -26.28
N SER A 218 -3.16 10.76 -26.89
CA SER A 218 -3.95 11.99 -26.78
C SER A 218 -4.57 12.12 -25.39
N VAL A 219 -5.12 11.03 -24.84
CA VAL A 219 -5.70 11.01 -23.49
C VAL A 219 -4.61 11.29 -22.43
N ALA A 220 -3.46 10.64 -22.51
CA ALA A 220 -2.38 10.82 -21.54
C ALA A 220 -1.81 12.26 -21.49
N ARG A 221 -1.95 13.02 -22.59
CA ARG A 221 -1.55 14.43 -22.69
C ARG A 221 -2.72 15.39 -22.44
N SER A 222 -3.92 14.88 -22.27
CA SER A 222 -5.09 15.73 -22.04
C SER A 222 -4.99 16.44 -20.68
N ARG A 223 -5.47 17.68 -20.63
CA ARG A 223 -5.52 18.47 -19.38
C ARG A 223 -6.23 17.74 -18.24
N PRO A 224 -7.40 17.06 -18.44
CA PRO A 224 -8.05 16.30 -17.39
C PRO A 224 -7.19 15.18 -16.82
N PHE A 225 -6.44 14.45 -17.66
CA PHE A 225 -5.57 13.38 -17.21
C PHE A 225 -4.39 13.90 -16.40
N LEU A 226 -3.73 14.96 -16.85
CA LEU A 226 -2.58 15.56 -16.15
C LEU A 226 -2.99 16.15 -14.81
N LEU A 227 -4.14 16.84 -14.75
CA LEU A 227 -4.69 17.36 -13.49
C LEU A 227 -5.04 16.24 -12.51
N LEU A 228 -5.63 15.16 -12.98
CA LEU A 228 -5.91 13.99 -12.14
C LEU A 228 -4.62 13.34 -11.63
N ALA A 229 -3.61 13.17 -12.50
CA ALA A 229 -2.32 12.61 -12.12
C ALA A 229 -1.63 13.46 -11.06
N ALA A 230 -1.60 14.78 -11.24
CA ALA A 230 -1.07 15.71 -10.25
C ALA A 230 -1.84 15.66 -8.92
N ALA A 231 -3.19 15.66 -8.98
CA ALA A 231 -4.03 15.55 -7.78
C ALA A 231 -3.77 14.28 -6.99
N LEU A 232 -3.72 13.12 -7.65
CA LEU A 232 -3.47 11.84 -6.99
C LEU A 232 -2.03 11.72 -6.50
N THR A 233 -1.07 12.32 -7.17
CA THR A 233 0.34 12.37 -6.73
C THR A 233 0.50 13.17 -5.45
N LEU A 234 -0.05 14.38 -5.39
CA LEU A 234 -0.04 15.21 -4.18
C LEU A 234 -0.76 14.53 -3.02
N ASN A 235 -1.93 13.95 -3.28
CA ASN A 235 -2.66 13.20 -2.26
C ASN A 235 -1.88 11.96 -1.79
N GLY A 236 -1.25 11.22 -2.70
CA GLY A 236 -0.41 10.07 -2.35
C GLY A 236 0.74 10.48 -1.44
N PHE A 237 1.45 11.57 -1.78
CA PHE A 237 2.49 12.14 -0.95
C PHE A 237 1.96 12.46 0.47
N ALA A 238 0.89 13.24 0.57
CA ALA A 238 0.31 13.62 1.85
C ALA A 238 -0.13 12.39 2.67
N MET A 239 -0.79 11.44 2.04
CA MET A 239 -1.29 10.22 2.69
C MET A 239 -0.15 9.37 3.29
N TYR A 240 0.93 9.15 2.55
CA TYR A 240 2.05 8.34 3.04
C TYR A 240 2.87 9.06 4.10
N ALA A 241 3.05 10.39 3.99
CA ALA A 241 3.68 11.19 5.03
C ALA A 241 2.88 11.15 6.34
N VAL A 242 1.56 11.33 6.28
CA VAL A 242 0.65 11.26 7.45
C VAL A 242 0.76 9.92 8.16
N VAL A 243 0.78 8.79 7.42
CA VAL A 243 0.85 7.44 8.02
C VAL A 243 2.11 7.27 8.88
N ILE A 244 3.25 7.73 8.38
CA ILE A 244 4.53 7.58 9.08
C ILE A 244 4.65 8.59 10.23
N ALA A 245 4.15 9.80 10.06
CA ALA A 245 4.23 10.87 11.06
C ALA A 245 3.12 10.81 12.13
N LEU A 246 2.13 9.90 12.00
CA LEU A 246 1.00 9.82 12.93
C LEU A 246 1.41 9.46 14.35
N VAL A 247 2.25 8.43 14.51
CA VAL A 247 2.72 7.98 15.84
C VAL A 247 3.52 9.10 16.51
N PRO A 248 4.53 9.73 15.89
CA PRO A 248 5.22 10.87 16.45
C PRO A 248 4.30 12.04 16.82
N LEU A 249 3.34 12.44 15.97
CA LEU A 249 2.38 13.49 16.27
C LEU A 249 1.59 13.21 17.56
N LEU A 250 1.08 11.99 17.70
CA LEU A 250 0.28 11.60 18.87
C LEU A 250 1.13 11.57 20.15
N THR A 251 2.38 11.11 20.04
CA THR A 251 3.32 11.11 21.17
C THR A 251 3.68 12.55 21.61
N GLU A 252 3.91 13.47 20.68
CA GLU A 252 4.10 14.91 20.98
C GLU A 252 2.89 15.52 21.70
N ARG A 253 1.69 14.94 21.51
CA ARG A 253 0.44 15.39 22.17
C ARG A 253 0.11 14.62 23.43
N GLY A 254 1.06 13.90 24.00
CA GLY A 254 0.94 13.23 25.28
C GLY A 254 0.33 11.83 25.24
N ALA A 255 0.16 11.24 24.05
CA ALA A 255 -0.16 9.84 23.96
C ALA A 255 1.09 9.00 24.30
N ASP A 256 0.91 7.95 25.13
CA ASP A 256 1.97 6.97 25.29
C ASP A 256 2.21 6.19 23.97
N PRO A 257 3.39 5.60 23.78
CA PRO A 257 3.74 4.93 22.52
C PRO A 257 2.77 3.82 22.13
N THR A 258 2.22 3.09 23.11
CA THR A 258 1.26 2.01 22.88
C THR A 258 -0.07 2.54 22.38
N THR A 259 -0.61 3.59 23.02
CA THR A 259 -1.83 4.28 22.56
C THR A 259 -1.64 4.87 21.15
N ALA A 260 -0.49 5.47 20.86
CA ALA A 260 -0.19 6.00 19.52
C ALA A 260 -0.14 4.87 18.45
N ALA A 261 0.43 3.71 18.79
CA ALA A 261 0.44 2.55 17.91
C ALA A 261 -0.98 1.96 17.71
N TRP A 262 -1.81 1.93 18.74
CA TRP A 262 -3.22 1.54 18.64
C TRP A 262 -4.00 2.50 17.73
N ALA A 263 -3.76 3.81 17.81
CA ALA A 263 -4.38 4.78 16.93
C ALA A 263 -4.03 4.53 15.45
N LEU A 264 -2.77 4.22 15.15
CA LEU A 264 -2.34 3.79 13.81
C LEU A 264 -3.05 2.49 13.38
N GLY A 265 -3.13 1.52 14.27
CA GLY A 265 -3.81 0.25 14.06
C GLY A 265 -5.30 0.41 13.78
N LEU A 266 -6.00 1.17 14.62
CA LEU A 266 -7.43 1.48 14.46
C LEU A 266 -7.70 2.30 13.19
N GLY A 267 -6.76 3.18 12.80
CA GLY A 267 -6.77 3.83 11.49
C GLY A 267 -6.76 2.83 10.33
N GLY A 268 -6.05 1.70 10.46
CA GLY A 268 -6.10 0.59 9.50
C GLY A 268 -7.45 -0.13 9.47
N ALA A 269 -8.07 -0.36 10.63
CA ALA A 269 -9.44 -0.87 10.70
C ALA A 269 -10.43 0.09 10.02
N GLY A 270 -10.29 1.40 10.29
CA GLY A 270 -11.04 2.44 9.59
C GLY A 270 -10.85 2.38 8.07
N GLN A 271 -9.63 2.16 7.60
CA GLN A 271 -9.33 2.02 6.17
C GLN A 271 -10.07 0.83 5.55
N THR A 272 -10.14 -0.29 6.23
CA THR A 272 -10.89 -1.47 5.78
C THR A 272 -12.39 -1.17 5.72
N LEU A 273 -12.93 -0.53 6.76
CA LEU A 273 -14.33 -0.09 6.79
C LEU A 273 -14.65 0.90 5.65
N GLY A 274 -13.77 1.89 5.42
CA GLY A 274 -13.92 2.84 4.31
C GLY A 274 -14.05 2.15 2.96
N ARG A 275 -13.25 1.11 2.71
CA ARG A 275 -13.33 0.33 1.46
C ARG A 275 -14.67 -0.37 1.26
N THR A 276 -15.32 -0.85 2.31
CA THR A 276 -16.64 -1.48 2.19
C THR A 276 -17.72 -0.47 1.79
N LEU A 277 -17.55 0.80 2.17
CA LEU A 277 -18.49 1.87 1.86
C LEU A 277 -18.34 2.43 0.44
N TYR A 278 -17.20 2.21 -0.22
CA TYR A 278 -16.87 2.81 -1.52
C TYR A 278 -17.90 2.50 -2.61
N THR A 279 -18.37 1.26 -2.68
CA THR A 279 -19.35 0.84 -3.70
C THR A 279 -20.67 1.60 -3.58
N SER A 280 -21.13 1.85 -2.36
CA SER A 280 -22.33 2.65 -2.10
C SER A 280 -22.10 4.11 -2.49
N LEU A 281 -20.96 4.67 -2.12
CA LEU A 281 -20.56 6.04 -2.48
C LEU A 281 -20.46 6.20 -4.01
N ALA A 282 -19.85 5.24 -4.70
CA ALA A 282 -19.68 5.26 -6.16
C ALA A 282 -21.00 5.25 -6.91
N ARG A 283 -22.02 4.56 -6.39
CA ARG A 283 -23.37 4.53 -6.99
C ARG A 283 -24.16 5.82 -6.79
N ARG A 284 -23.85 6.59 -5.75
CA ARG A 284 -24.60 7.79 -5.37
C ARG A 284 -23.97 9.11 -5.80
N THR A 285 -22.75 9.08 -6.32
CA THR A 285 -21.98 10.29 -6.62
C THR A 285 -21.34 10.24 -7.99
N ALA A 286 -21.32 11.40 -8.67
CA ALA A 286 -20.55 11.54 -9.91
C ALA A 286 -19.04 11.38 -9.65
N VAL A 287 -18.31 10.90 -10.67
CA VAL A 287 -16.89 10.57 -10.57
C VAL A 287 -16.04 11.75 -10.08
N THR A 288 -16.22 12.93 -10.65
CA THR A 288 -15.47 14.14 -10.27
C THR A 288 -15.84 14.60 -8.86
N THR A 289 -17.14 14.65 -8.53
CA THR A 289 -17.63 15.03 -7.19
C THR A 289 -17.06 14.10 -6.12
N ARG A 290 -17.09 12.78 -6.38
CA ARG A 290 -16.51 11.77 -5.49
C ARG A 290 -15.02 11.98 -5.30
N THR A 291 -14.27 12.26 -6.38
CA THR A 291 -12.83 12.51 -6.33
C THR A 291 -12.53 13.73 -5.47
N VAL A 292 -13.15 14.86 -5.78
CA VAL A 292 -12.95 16.12 -5.04
C VAL A 292 -13.32 15.97 -3.56
N ALA A 293 -14.49 15.38 -3.28
CA ALA A 293 -14.95 15.19 -1.90
C ALA A 293 -14.01 14.31 -1.07
N LEU A 294 -13.53 13.18 -1.64
CA LEU A 294 -12.62 12.28 -0.92
C LEU A 294 -11.25 12.93 -0.69
N LEU A 295 -10.73 13.71 -1.63
CA LEU A 295 -9.48 14.45 -1.45
C LEU A 295 -9.66 15.57 -0.40
N ALA A 296 -10.76 16.30 -0.45
CA ALA A 296 -11.09 17.34 0.54
C ALA A 296 -11.26 16.76 1.95
N LEU A 297 -11.98 15.63 2.09
CA LEU A 297 -12.13 14.93 3.37
C LEU A 297 -10.77 14.41 3.89
N GLY A 298 -9.90 13.92 3.01
CA GLY A 298 -8.52 13.53 3.37
C GLY A 298 -7.73 14.71 3.92
N GLY A 299 -7.79 15.85 3.24
CA GLY A 299 -7.18 17.10 3.72
C GLY A 299 -7.80 17.58 5.04
N GLY A 300 -9.14 17.54 5.15
CA GLY A 300 -9.86 17.96 6.36
C GLY A 300 -9.50 17.10 7.59
N THR A 301 -9.46 15.77 7.45
CA THR A 301 -9.04 14.90 8.55
C THR A 301 -7.58 15.10 8.92
N THR A 302 -6.70 15.37 7.95
CA THR A 302 -5.29 15.71 8.17
C THR A 302 -5.16 17.06 8.89
N ALA A 303 -5.94 18.07 8.48
CA ALA A 303 -5.99 19.38 9.14
C ALA A 303 -6.45 19.27 10.61
N LEU A 304 -7.51 18.50 10.87
CA LEU A 304 -7.99 18.25 12.23
C LEU A 304 -6.92 17.57 13.09
N LEU A 305 -6.24 16.55 12.55
CA LEU A 305 -5.10 15.94 13.23
C LEU A 305 -3.96 16.93 13.46
N GLY A 306 -3.72 17.91 12.60
CA GLY A 306 -2.71 18.94 12.76
C GLY A 306 -3.08 20.02 13.78
N THR A 307 -4.34 20.41 13.87
CA THR A 307 -4.79 21.58 14.65
C THR A 307 -5.40 21.25 16.01
N VAL A 308 -6.05 20.07 16.16
CA VAL A 308 -6.69 19.67 17.41
C VAL A 308 -5.62 19.17 18.40
N PRO A 309 -5.39 19.83 19.54
CA PRO A 309 -4.32 19.46 20.47
C PRO A 309 -4.63 18.22 21.32
N GLY A 310 -5.89 17.86 21.47
CA GLY A 310 -6.35 16.75 22.31
C GLY A 310 -7.84 16.86 22.60
N PRO A 311 -8.39 16.04 23.47
CA PRO A 311 -7.73 14.96 24.22
C PRO A 311 -7.35 13.73 23.33
N VAL A 312 -6.45 12.87 23.83
CA VAL A 312 -5.94 11.71 23.07
C VAL A 312 -7.05 10.82 22.48
N PRO A 313 -8.16 10.48 23.20
CA PRO A 313 -9.25 9.71 22.60
C PRO A 313 -9.86 10.35 21.36
N LEU A 314 -9.97 11.69 21.31
CA LEU A 314 -10.45 12.41 20.13
C LEU A 314 -9.48 12.25 18.96
N LEU A 315 -8.17 12.31 19.23
CA LEU A 315 -7.14 12.10 18.21
C LEU A 315 -7.20 10.67 17.63
N VAL A 316 -7.49 9.66 18.46
CA VAL A 316 -7.73 8.28 18.00
C VAL A 316 -8.95 8.21 17.07
N VAL A 317 -10.05 8.85 17.44
CA VAL A 317 -11.25 8.92 16.57
C VAL A 317 -10.93 9.60 15.23
N LEU A 318 -10.16 10.70 15.25
CA LEU A 318 -9.71 11.38 14.03
C LEU A 318 -8.79 10.49 13.18
N ALA A 319 -7.92 9.68 13.80
CA ALA A 319 -7.07 8.72 13.09
C ALA A 319 -7.91 7.62 12.42
N ILE A 320 -8.98 7.14 13.06
CA ILE A 320 -9.94 6.19 12.46
C ILE A 320 -10.66 6.85 11.28
N ALA A 321 -11.16 8.06 11.42
CA ALA A 321 -11.83 8.80 10.36
C ALA A 321 -10.89 9.06 9.16
N ALA A 322 -9.65 9.46 9.41
CA ALA A 322 -8.62 9.60 8.37
C ALA A 322 -8.36 8.26 7.68
N GLY A 323 -8.34 7.17 8.44
CA GLY A 323 -8.25 5.81 7.90
C GLY A 323 -9.40 5.48 6.95
N MET A 324 -10.64 5.76 7.34
CA MET A 324 -11.84 5.51 6.50
C MET A 324 -11.75 6.26 5.16
N VAL A 325 -11.36 7.53 5.18
CA VAL A 325 -11.16 8.31 3.96
C VAL A 325 -10.05 7.71 3.11
N ARG A 326 -8.92 7.34 3.69
CA ARG A 326 -7.79 6.70 3.01
C ARG A 326 -8.19 5.39 2.33
N GLY A 327 -9.04 4.58 2.98
CA GLY A 327 -9.59 3.36 2.39
C GLY A 327 -10.35 3.61 1.10
N ASN A 328 -11.20 4.64 1.09
CA ASN A 328 -11.95 5.07 -0.10
C ASN A 328 -11.02 5.62 -1.20
N LEU A 329 -9.99 6.40 -0.84
CA LEU A 329 -9.00 6.94 -1.78
C LEU A 329 -8.22 5.85 -2.51
N THR A 330 -7.91 4.75 -1.85
CA THR A 330 -7.25 3.58 -2.48
C THR A 330 -8.11 3.00 -3.62
N LEU A 331 -9.40 2.85 -3.39
CA LEU A 331 -10.33 2.35 -4.41
C LEU A 331 -10.62 3.39 -5.49
N LEU A 332 -10.72 4.67 -5.11
CA LEU A 332 -10.82 5.77 -6.07
C LEU A 332 -9.67 5.76 -7.06
N GLN A 333 -8.43 5.58 -6.59
CA GLN A 333 -7.26 5.51 -7.45
C GLN A 333 -7.31 4.30 -8.39
N ALA A 334 -7.75 3.14 -7.90
CA ALA A 334 -7.87 1.92 -8.69
C ALA A 334 -8.91 2.03 -9.82
N THR A 335 -10.00 2.80 -9.60
CA THR A 335 -11.08 2.98 -10.58
C THR A 335 -10.96 4.28 -11.39
N ALA A 336 -10.01 5.14 -11.08
CA ALA A 336 -9.90 6.50 -11.63
C ALA A 336 -9.85 6.55 -13.16
N VAL A 337 -9.16 5.61 -13.79
CA VAL A 337 -9.03 5.51 -15.26
C VAL A 337 -10.30 4.92 -15.87
N THR A 338 -10.80 3.81 -15.34
CA THR A 338 -11.98 3.14 -15.88
C THR A 338 -13.23 4.00 -15.81
N ASP A 339 -13.40 4.75 -14.72
CA ASP A 339 -14.54 5.63 -14.49
C ASP A 339 -14.57 6.83 -15.44
N ARG A 340 -13.42 7.22 -16.04
CA ARG A 340 -13.30 8.41 -16.91
C ARG A 340 -13.07 8.11 -18.37
N TRP A 341 -12.26 7.10 -18.68
CA TRP A 341 -11.82 6.80 -20.06
C TRP A 341 -12.09 5.36 -20.48
N GLY A 342 -12.82 4.60 -19.65
CA GLY A 342 -13.17 3.21 -19.95
C GLY A 342 -11.99 2.25 -19.84
N THR A 343 -12.16 1.06 -20.43
CA THR A 343 -11.20 -0.06 -20.28
C THR A 343 -10.22 -0.22 -21.44
N THR A 344 -10.45 0.45 -22.59
CA THR A 344 -9.69 0.23 -23.84
C THR A 344 -8.19 0.46 -23.70
N HIS A 345 -7.76 1.45 -22.89
CA HIS A 345 -6.36 1.80 -22.68
C HIS A 345 -5.96 1.71 -21.20
N TYR A 346 -6.71 0.95 -20.42
CA TYR A 346 -6.58 0.91 -18.96
C TYR A 346 -5.15 0.65 -18.49
N GLY A 347 -4.47 -0.36 -19.00
CA GLY A 347 -3.14 -0.74 -18.53
C GLY A 347 -2.11 0.38 -18.67
N ARG A 348 -2.08 1.07 -19.83
CA ARG A 348 -1.16 2.17 -20.07
C ARG A 348 -1.50 3.41 -19.24
N LEU A 349 -2.76 3.81 -19.24
CA LEU A 349 -3.20 5.01 -18.52
C LEU A 349 -3.07 4.83 -17.01
N SER A 350 -3.44 3.64 -16.48
CA SER A 350 -3.27 3.34 -15.05
C SER A 350 -1.80 3.29 -14.65
N GLY A 351 -0.91 2.75 -15.49
CA GLY A 351 0.53 2.77 -15.25
C GLY A 351 1.10 4.18 -15.19
N LEU A 352 0.72 5.05 -16.16
CA LEU A 352 1.14 6.46 -16.19
C LEU A 352 0.59 7.25 -14.99
N LEU A 353 -0.62 6.94 -14.54
CA LEU A 353 -1.23 7.56 -13.36
C LEU A 353 -0.56 7.10 -12.06
N ALA A 354 -0.24 5.81 -11.95
CA ALA A 354 0.31 5.22 -10.75
C ALA A 354 1.79 5.55 -10.53
N ALA A 355 2.59 5.70 -11.60
CA ALA A 355 4.03 5.91 -11.49
C ALA A 355 4.41 7.13 -10.63
N PRO A 356 3.90 8.36 -10.87
CA PRO A 356 4.24 9.51 -10.03
C PRO A 356 3.69 9.38 -8.60
N VAL A 357 2.53 8.74 -8.42
CA VAL A 357 1.97 8.47 -7.08
C VAL A 357 2.89 7.54 -6.29
N THR A 358 3.43 6.51 -6.94
CA THR A 358 4.35 5.55 -6.28
C THR A 358 5.65 6.24 -5.87
N VAL A 359 6.23 7.07 -6.73
CA VAL A 359 7.45 7.83 -6.41
C VAL A 359 7.19 8.81 -5.27
N ALA A 360 6.10 9.57 -5.34
CA ALA A 360 5.72 10.52 -4.29
C ALA A 360 5.49 9.82 -2.95
N GLY A 361 4.79 8.67 -2.95
CA GLY A 361 4.57 7.86 -1.75
C GLY A 361 5.87 7.28 -1.16
N ALA A 362 6.82 6.92 -2.01
CA ALA A 362 8.11 6.41 -1.56
C ALA A 362 9.00 7.49 -0.94
N VAL A 363 8.95 8.72 -1.45
CA VAL A 363 9.72 9.87 -0.93
C VAL A 363 9.05 10.50 0.30
N ALA A 364 7.75 10.36 0.45
CA ALA A 364 6.94 11.03 1.47
C ALA A 364 7.44 10.83 2.93
N PRO A 365 7.84 9.63 3.39
CA PRO A 365 8.36 9.44 4.74
C PRO A 365 9.60 10.29 5.02
N PHE A 366 10.56 10.27 4.11
CA PHE A 366 11.79 11.07 4.21
C PHE A 366 11.50 12.57 4.18
N ALA A 367 10.71 13.02 3.20
CA ALA A 367 10.37 14.43 3.07
C ALA A 367 9.59 14.94 4.29
N GLY A 368 8.66 14.15 4.81
CA GLY A 368 7.93 14.48 6.04
C GLY A 368 8.88 14.66 7.23
N ALA A 369 9.78 13.71 7.46
CA ALA A 369 10.76 13.79 8.55
C ALA A 369 11.74 14.96 8.38
N ALA A 370 12.20 15.24 7.17
CA ALA A 370 13.10 16.35 6.87
C ALA A 370 12.44 17.72 7.08
N LEU A 371 11.13 17.82 6.80
CA LEU A 371 10.37 19.06 6.95
C LEU A 371 9.91 19.34 8.39
N THR A 372 9.82 18.31 9.25
CA THR A 372 9.28 18.46 10.61
C THR A 372 10.05 19.50 11.42
N GLY A 373 11.39 19.45 11.43
CA GLY A 373 12.24 20.39 12.15
C GLY A 373 12.08 21.84 11.66
N PRO A 374 12.32 22.13 10.37
CA PRO A 374 12.16 23.46 9.78
C PRO A 374 10.76 24.07 9.96
N LEU A 375 9.72 23.23 10.01
CA LEU A 375 8.33 23.69 10.20
C LEU A 375 7.97 23.94 11.67
N GLY A 376 8.77 23.46 12.62
CA GLY A 376 8.52 23.64 14.06
C GLY A 376 7.72 22.50 14.71
N GLY A 377 7.61 21.30 14.07
CA GLY A 377 7.01 20.10 14.64
C GLY A 377 6.02 19.38 13.74
N HIS A 378 5.48 18.26 14.23
CA HIS A 378 4.55 17.44 13.44
C HIS A 378 3.20 18.11 13.21
N ALA A 379 2.72 18.96 14.12
CA ALA A 379 1.47 19.70 13.94
C ALA A 379 1.50 20.59 12.69
N GLN A 380 2.60 21.34 12.51
CA GLN A 380 2.82 22.19 11.34
C GLN A 380 3.02 21.37 10.06
N LEU A 381 3.71 20.22 10.15
CA LEU A 381 3.81 19.28 9.05
C LEU A 381 2.41 18.83 8.59
N PHE A 382 1.53 18.43 9.51
CA PHE A 382 0.15 18.01 9.17
C PHE A 382 -0.66 19.15 8.56
N THR A 383 -0.46 20.38 9.01
CA THR A 383 -1.08 21.56 8.40
C THR A 383 -0.61 21.75 6.96
N LEU A 384 0.70 21.62 6.69
CA LEU A 384 1.24 21.65 5.33
C LEU A 384 0.64 20.54 4.45
N LEU A 385 0.58 19.29 4.97
CA LEU A 385 0.02 18.16 4.24
C LEU A 385 -1.49 18.32 3.97
N ALA A 386 -2.20 19.00 4.85
CA ALA A 386 -3.61 19.37 4.63
C ALA A 386 -3.74 20.39 3.49
N ILE A 387 -2.86 21.39 3.42
CA ILE A 387 -2.80 22.36 2.32
C ILE A 387 -2.48 21.63 1.00
N VAL A 388 -1.51 20.72 1.00
CA VAL A 388 -1.19 19.88 -0.18
C VAL A 388 -2.41 19.09 -0.65
N SER A 389 -3.18 18.51 0.29
CA SER A 389 -4.40 17.77 -0.03
C SER A 389 -5.53 18.70 -0.54
N ALA A 390 -5.62 19.94 -0.03
CA ALA A 390 -6.55 20.93 -0.54
C ALA A 390 -6.20 21.33 -1.99
N CYS A 391 -4.93 21.57 -2.29
CA CYS A 391 -4.45 21.79 -3.66
C CYS A 391 -4.78 20.60 -4.56
N ALA A 392 -4.59 19.36 -4.09
CA ALA A 392 -4.98 18.16 -4.82
C ALA A 392 -6.48 18.14 -5.13
N SER A 393 -7.32 18.51 -4.16
CA SER A 393 -8.77 18.61 -4.34
C SER A 393 -9.15 19.66 -5.39
N LEU A 394 -8.52 20.83 -5.39
CA LEU A 394 -8.75 21.88 -6.39
C LEU A 394 -8.33 21.44 -7.79
N LEU A 395 -7.17 20.79 -7.94
CA LEU A 395 -6.74 20.23 -9.23
C LEU A 395 -7.73 19.19 -9.75
N ALA A 396 -8.31 18.38 -8.87
CA ALA A 396 -9.29 17.37 -9.24
C ALA A 396 -10.58 17.95 -9.81
N VAL A 397 -10.97 19.20 -9.50
CA VAL A 397 -12.13 19.88 -10.10
C VAL A 397 -11.95 19.98 -11.62
N GLY A 398 -10.72 20.29 -12.08
CA GLY A 398 -10.40 20.38 -13.52
C GLY A 398 -10.20 19.02 -14.23
N SER A 399 -10.33 17.90 -13.52
CA SER A 399 -10.16 16.55 -14.08
C SER A 399 -11.45 15.95 -14.68
N ARG A 400 -12.45 16.80 -15.02
CA ARG A 400 -13.68 16.34 -15.69
C ARG A 400 -13.30 15.80 -17.07
N PRO A 401 -13.70 14.57 -17.43
CA PRO A 401 -13.62 14.13 -18.80
C PRO A 401 -14.53 15.03 -19.66
N GLY A 402 -14.05 15.49 -20.78
CA GLY A 402 -14.84 16.24 -21.78
C GLY A 402 -15.84 15.34 -22.47
#